data_9fe4ed55cdccd2e1aabd3f4bdffb700e
#
_entry.id   9fe4ed55cdccd2e1aabd3f4bdffb700e
#
_cell.length_a   1.000
_cell.length_b   1.000
_cell.length_c   1.000
_cell.angle_alpha   90.00
_cell.angle_beta   90.00
_cell.angle_gamma   90.00
#
_symmetry.space_group_name_H-M   'P 1'
#
loop_
_entity.id
_entity.type
_entity.pdbx_description
1 polymer ?
#
loop_
_entity_poly.entity_id
_entity_poly.type
_entity_poly.pdbx_seq_one_letter_code
_entity_poly.pdbx_strand_id
1 'polypeptide(L)'
;MERFVFFGGKGGVGKTTVSCAYATRCANADVRTLVVSTDPAHSVSDVFDQRFGDDPEPVAGVDGLDAMEIDPEDEMQRHLQEIREGLSEQVSAAMVSEINRQLEMSHGTPGAYEAALFDAFVTVMREESDPYDRVVFDTAPTGSTLRLLGLPEFLGDWIDRLLYKRKQSIDLFEKAAIGDMEPRRLMDGDPVLERLQRRKEFFEYAGDAMRNDAAFFLVLNPDQLSVNETERAIEGFTERDLRVRGLVANKLTPAPDDDENGRGARYLREKVETERDRLGQVREEFAPPLVAEIESRTREVRGDLLSDVAAELDV
;
A
#
# COMPACT_ATOMS: atom_id res chain seq x y z
N MET A 1 11.49 -14.87 -5.39
CA MET A 1 11.58 -13.47 -4.92
C MET A 1 10.18 -12.91 -5.04
N GLU A 2 9.70 -12.26 -4.02
CA GLU A 2 8.34 -11.70 -4.00
C GLU A 2 8.22 -10.57 -5.05
N ARG A 3 7.13 -10.57 -5.81
CA ARG A 3 6.90 -9.59 -6.88
C ARG A 3 6.51 -8.22 -6.33
N PHE A 4 5.73 -8.21 -5.27
CA PHE A 4 5.20 -6.99 -4.65
C PHE A 4 5.99 -6.65 -3.39
N VAL A 5 6.49 -5.42 -3.29
CA VAL A 5 7.27 -4.96 -2.13
C VAL A 5 6.62 -3.72 -1.54
N PHE A 6 6.29 -3.77 -0.25
CA PHE A 6 5.63 -2.69 0.46
C PHE A 6 6.55 -2.09 1.50
N PHE A 7 6.71 -0.76 1.48
CA PHE A 7 7.42 -0.03 2.51
C PHE A 7 6.44 0.69 3.42
N GLY A 8 6.35 0.22 4.67
CA GLY A 8 5.55 0.81 5.74
C GLY A 8 6.41 1.53 6.77
N GLY A 9 5.77 2.24 7.68
CA GLY A 9 6.43 2.92 8.79
C GLY A 9 5.71 4.19 9.21
N LYS A 10 6.14 4.78 10.32
CA LYS A 10 5.62 6.03 10.84
C LYS A 10 5.72 7.17 9.81
N GLY A 11 4.86 8.19 9.94
CA GLY A 11 5.00 9.42 9.17
C GLY A 11 6.36 10.09 9.38
N GLY A 12 7.02 10.49 8.29
CA GLY A 12 8.29 11.22 8.35
C GLY A 12 9.55 10.38 8.55
N VAL A 13 9.48 9.05 8.61
CA VAL A 13 10.68 8.19 8.72
C VAL A 13 11.48 8.07 7.42
N GLY A 14 10.94 8.53 6.28
CA GLY A 14 11.61 8.48 4.98
C GLY A 14 11.25 7.27 4.14
N LYS A 15 10.04 6.74 4.28
CA LYS A 15 9.53 5.62 3.47
C LYS A 15 9.74 5.83 1.97
N THR A 16 9.27 6.95 1.44
CA THR A 16 9.37 7.31 0.02
C THR A 16 10.81 7.30 -0.48
N THR A 17 11.74 7.88 0.29
CA THR A 17 13.15 7.84 -0.07
C THR A 17 13.69 6.41 -0.13
N VAL A 18 13.32 5.57 0.85
CA VAL A 18 13.78 4.18 0.93
C VAL A 18 13.14 3.33 -0.18
N SER A 19 11.84 3.49 -0.45
CA SER A 19 11.13 2.77 -1.52
C SER A 19 11.68 3.13 -2.91
N CYS A 20 11.91 4.42 -3.18
CA CYS A 20 12.53 4.88 -4.43
C CYS A 20 13.98 4.40 -4.58
N ALA A 21 14.78 4.43 -3.50
CA ALA A 21 16.14 3.90 -3.51
C ALA A 21 16.17 2.38 -3.77
N TYR A 22 15.26 1.64 -3.15
CA TYR A 22 15.09 0.20 -3.41
C TYR A 22 14.69 -0.08 -4.85
N ALA A 23 13.71 0.66 -5.39
CA ALA A 23 13.28 0.53 -6.78
C ALA A 23 14.41 0.83 -7.77
N THR A 24 15.19 1.90 -7.50
CA THR A 24 16.38 2.25 -8.28
C THR A 24 17.44 1.14 -8.23
N ARG A 25 17.67 0.54 -7.06
CA ARG A 25 18.58 -0.61 -6.90
C ARG A 25 18.13 -1.81 -7.72
N CYS A 26 16.83 -2.14 -7.70
CA CYS A 26 16.28 -3.23 -8.50
C CYS A 26 16.51 -2.99 -10.00
N ALA A 27 16.19 -1.80 -10.49
CA ALA A 27 16.37 -1.43 -11.88
C ALA A 27 17.86 -1.49 -12.30
N ASN A 28 18.78 -0.99 -11.45
CA ASN A 28 20.23 -1.10 -11.67
C ASN A 28 20.76 -2.55 -11.67
N ALA A 29 19.98 -3.49 -11.15
CA ALA A 29 20.25 -4.93 -11.19
C ALA A 29 19.49 -5.66 -12.33
N ASP A 30 19.07 -4.93 -13.38
CA ASP A 30 18.33 -5.42 -14.54
C ASP A 30 16.97 -6.05 -14.18
N VAL A 31 16.35 -5.66 -13.06
CA VAL A 31 14.99 -6.05 -12.66
C VAL A 31 14.02 -4.94 -13.09
N ARG A 32 13.13 -5.21 -14.04
CA ARG A 32 12.12 -4.23 -14.47
C ARG A 32 11.20 -3.90 -13.32
N THR A 33 11.22 -2.65 -12.91
CA THR A 33 10.60 -2.21 -11.65
C THR A 33 9.62 -1.07 -11.89
N LEU A 34 8.47 -1.15 -11.20
CA LEU A 34 7.52 -0.05 -11.07
C LEU A 34 7.51 0.42 -9.61
N VAL A 35 7.64 1.71 -9.36
CA VAL A 35 7.35 2.31 -8.05
C VAL A 35 6.00 3.01 -8.08
N VAL A 36 5.16 2.71 -7.09
CA VAL A 36 3.79 3.23 -6.97
C VAL A 36 3.67 3.97 -5.65
N SER A 37 3.34 5.24 -5.70
CA SER A 37 3.01 6.01 -4.50
C SER A 37 1.52 6.28 -4.40
N THR A 38 1.03 6.26 -3.17
CA THR A 38 -0.34 6.67 -2.82
C THR A 38 -0.31 7.79 -1.77
N ASP A 39 0.82 8.44 -1.61
CA ASP A 39 0.95 9.59 -0.73
C ASP A 39 0.43 10.85 -1.47
N PRO A 40 -0.63 11.50 -0.97
CA PRO A 40 -1.18 12.70 -1.60
C PRO A 40 -0.21 13.89 -1.64
N ALA A 41 0.94 13.78 -0.96
CA ALA A 41 1.99 14.80 -1.00
C ALA A 41 2.88 14.73 -2.24
N HIS A 42 2.62 13.83 -3.20
CA HIS A 42 3.42 13.65 -4.43
C HIS A 42 4.92 13.45 -4.17
N SER A 43 5.22 12.64 -3.20
CA SER A 43 6.56 12.51 -2.64
C SER A 43 7.54 11.74 -3.54
N VAL A 44 7.07 10.90 -4.46
CA VAL A 44 7.89 10.21 -5.48
C VAL A 44 8.35 11.20 -6.54
N SER A 45 7.44 12.08 -7.00
CA SER A 45 7.77 13.20 -7.91
C SER A 45 8.88 14.08 -7.35
N ASP A 46 8.85 14.36 -6.03
CA ASP A 46 9.88 15.17 -5.36
C ASP A 46 11.23 14.45 -5.29
N VAL A 47 11.26 13.12 -5.09
CA VAL A 47 12.50 12.33 -5.00
C VAL A 47 13.19 12.23 -6.35
N PHE A 48 12.44 12.03 -7.44
CA PHE A 48 12.99 11.91 -8.78
C PHE A 48 13.12 13.25 -9.53
N ASP A 49 12.64 14.36 -8.95
CA ASP A 49 12.56 15.68 -9.60
C ASP A 49 11.83 15.60 -10.95
N GLN A 50 10.80 14.77 -11.02
CA GLN A 50 9.98 14.51 -12.20
C GLN A 50 8.54 14.32 -11.75
N ARG A 51 7.58 14.89 -12.48
CA ARG A 51 6.16 14.68 -12.21
C ARG A 51 5.69 13.35 -12.79
N PHE A 52 4.88 12.65 -12.04
CA PHE A 52 4.22 11.41 -12.45
C PHE A 52 2.70 11.55 -12.31
N GLY A 53 1.98 10.88 -13.20
CA GLY A 53 0.53 10.73 -13.14
C GLY A 53 0.12 9.37 -12.57
N ASP A 54 -1.12 9.02 -12.85
CA ASP A 54 -1.75 7.76 -12.45
C ASP A 54 -1.47 6.59 -13.44
N ASP A 55 -0.77 6.86 -14.53
CA ASP A 55 -0.24 5.83 -15.45
C ASP A 55 1.28 5.65 -15.21
N PRO A 56 1.84 4.44 -15.42
CA PRO A 56 3.28 4.21 -15.32
C PRO A 56 4.08 5.04 -16.34
N GLU A 57 5.03 5.83 -15.88
CA GLU A 57 5.92 6.65 -16.70
C GLU A 57 7.39 6.34 -16.41
N PRO A 58 8.28 6.29 -17.44
CA PRO A 58 9.69 6.04 -17.25
C PRO A 58 10.36 7.11 -16.37
N VAL A 59 11.19 6.69 -15.43
CA VAL A 59 11.99 7.59 -14.59
C VAL A 59 13.21 8.06 -15.36
N ALA A 60 13.38 9.37 -15.49
CA ALA A 60 14.50 9.96 -16.22
C ALA A 60 15.85 9.55 -15.59
N GLY A 61 16.73 8.98 -16.42
CA GLY A 61 18.09 8.60 -16.01
C GLY A 61 18.22 7.26 -15.27
N VAL A 62 17.13 6.49 -15.13
CA VAL A 62 17.16 5.14 -14.54
C VAL A 62 16.49 4.14 -15.49
N ASP A 63 17.29 3.40 -16.24
CA ASP A 63 16.78 2.41 -17.19
C ASP A 63 16.07 1.27 -16.46
N GLY A 64 14.90 0.86 -16.95
CA GLY A 64 14.11 -0.23 -16.37
C GLY A 64 13.31 0.12 -15.12
N LEU A 65 13.24 1.42 -14.76
CA LEU A 65 12.39 1.94 -13.70
C LEU A 65 11.28 2.82 -14.25
N ASP A 66 10.05 2.48 -13.94
CA ASP A 66 8.88 3.32 -14.13
C ASP A 66 8.30 3.75 -12.78
N ALA A 67 7.60 4.88 -12.74
CA ALA A 67 6.94 5.40 -11.55
C ALA A 67 5.53 5.90 -11.86
N MET A 68 4.65 5.83 -10.87
CA MET A 68 3.30 6.41 -10.90
C MET A 68 2.88 6.90 -9.52
N GLU A 69 2.03 7.91 -9.51
CA GLU A 69 1.43 8.46 -8.30
C GLU A 69 -0.09 8.43 -8.41
N ILE A 70 -0.71 7.65 -7.56
CA ILE A 70 -2.17 7.52 -7.48
C ILE A 70 -2.69 8.58 -6.52
N ASP A 71 -3.51 9.50 -7.01
CA ASP A 71 -4.23 10.44 -6.14
C ASP A 71 -5.45 9.74 -5.55
N PRO A 72 -5.48 9.52 -4.24
CA PRO A 72 -6.60 8.84 -3.59
C PRO A 72 -7.93 9.59 -3.67
N GLU A 73 -7.92 10.92 -3.83
CA GLU A 73 -9.13 11.71 -4.00
C GLU A 73 -9.72 11.52 -5.41
N ASP A 74 -8.88 11.51 -6.43
CA ASP A 74 -9.28 11.24 -7.81
C ASP A 74 -9.78 9.79 -7.97
N GLU A 75 -9.12 8.84 -7.32
CA GLU A 75 -9.53 7.43 -7.31
C GLU A 75 -10.89 7.25 -6.64
N MET A 76 -11.11 7.90 -5.52
CA MET A 76 -12.41 7.88 -4.85
C MET A 76 -13.51 8.49 -5.75
N GLN A 77 -13.22 9.57 -6.49
CA GLN A 77 -14.17 10.17 -7.42
C GLN A 77 -14.48 9.23 -8.59
N ARG A 78 -13.47 8.58 -9.17
CA ARG A 78 -13.66 7.55 -10.21
C ARG A 78 -14.56 6.42 -9.72
N HIS A 79 -14.25 5.87 -8.55
CA HIS A 79 -15.05 4.80 -7.95
C HIS A 79 -16.51 5.19 -7.70
N LEU A 80 -16.77 6.42 -7.24
CA LEU A 80 -18.13 6.95 -7.05
C LEU A 80 -18.85 7.14 -8.38
N GLN A 81 -18.15 7.55 -9.44
CA GLN A 81 -18.70 7.70 -10.77
C GLN A 81 -19.10 6.34 -11.36
N GLU A 82 -18.28 5.32 -11.23
CA GLU A 82 -18.61 3.95 -11.65
C GLU A 82 -19.85 3.39 -10.94
N ILE A 83 -19.98 3.67 -9.64
CA ILE A 83 -21.18 3.32 -8.88
C ILE A 83 -22.41 4.05 -9.42
N ARG A 84 -22.29 5.33 -9.74
CA ARG A 84 -23.38 6.15 -10.33
C ARG A 84 -23.83 5.61 -11.68
N GLU A 85 -22.90 5.33 -12.57
CA GLU A 85 -23.17 4.80 -13.91
C GLU A 85 -23.85 3.44 -13.83
N GLY A 86 -23.34 2.53 -13.01
CA GLY A 86 -23.92 1.22 -12.82
C GLY A 86 -25.29 1.20 -12.14
N LEU A 87 -25.65 2.25 -11.41
CA LEU A 87 -26.98 2.40 -10.80
C LEU A 87 -27.96 3.12 -11.70
N SER A 88 -27.52 4.07 -12.55
CA SER A 88 -28.37 4.87 -13.43
C SER A 88 -29.11 4.03 -14.49
N GLU A 89 -28.56 2.88 -14.88
CA GLU A 89 -29.18 1.96 -15.84
C GLU A 89 -30.34 1.15 -15.25
N GLN A 90 -30.48 1.10 -13.91
CA GLN A 90 -31.43 0.19 -13.24
C GLN A 90 -32.43 0.86 -12.31
N VAL A 91 -32.34 2.18 -12.08
CA VAL A 91 -33.17 2.89 -11.09
C VAL A 91 -33.77 4.19 -11.64
N SER A 92 -34.91 4.62 -11.09
CA SER A 92 -35.60 5.85 -11.49
C SER A 92 -34.76 7.10 -11.14
N ALA A 93 -34.92 8.19 -11.91
CA ALA A 93 -34.19 9.45 -11.71
C ALA A 93 -34.36 10.07 -10.30
N ALA A 94 -35.47 9.80 -9.61
CA ALA A 94 -35.69 10.25 -8.24
C ALA A 94 -34.80 9.46 -7.23
N MET A 95 -34.58 8.18 -7.48
CA MET A 95 -33.73 7.34 -6.65
C MET A 95 -32.23 7.62 -6.91
N VAL A 96 -31.85 7.95 -8.15
CA VAL A 96 -30.50 8.40 -8.49
C VAL A 96 -30.14 9.69 -7.74
N SER A 97 -31.08 10.64 -7.58
CA SER A 97 -30.80 11.88 -6.84
C SER A 97 -30.58 11.64 -5.33
N GLU A 98 -31.33 10.72 -4.73
CA GLU A 98 -31.17 10.35 -3.32
C GLU A 98 -29.84 9.57 -3.09
N ILE A 99 -29.50 8.65 -3.99
CA ILE A 99 -28.21 7.94 -3.98
C ILE A 99 -27.06 8.93 -4.11
N ASN A 100 -27.12 9.88 -5.04
CA ASN A 100 -26.10 10.91 -5.20
C ASN A 100 -25.92 11.73 -3.92
N ARG A 101 -27.00 12.11 -3.26
CA ARG A 101 -26.94 12.84 -1.98
C ARG A 101 -26.30 11.99 -0.88
N GLN A 102 -26.57 10.69 -0.81
CA GLN A 102 -25.96 9.79 0.16
C GLN A 102 -24.47 9.54 -0.16
N LEU A 103 -24.10 9.43 -1.43
CA LEU A 103 -22.72 9.32 -1.88
C LEU A 103 -21.91 10.59 -1.55
N GLU A 104 -22.46 11.79 -1.80
CA GLU A 104 -21.84 13.06 -1.41
C GLU A 104 -21.64 13.16 0.12
N MET A 105 -22.57 12.65 0.91
CA MET A 105 -22.40 12.57 2.36
C MET A 105 -21.38 11.52 2.79
N SER A 106 -21.10 10.51 1.98
CA SER A 106 -20.12 9.46 2.27
C SER A 106 -18.66 9.89 2.01
N HIS A 107 -18.42 11.00 1.27
CA HIS A 107 -17.08 11.59 1.09
C HIS A 107 -16.34 11.88 2.41
N GLY A 108 -17.06 12.07 3.51
CA GLY A 108 -16.49 12.24 4.84
C GLY A 108 -16.54 10.99 5.71
N THR A 109 -16.93 9.84 5.17
CA THR A 109 -17.08 8.61 5.96
C THR A 109 -15.71 7.94 6.12
N PRO A 110 -15.25 7.70 7.37
CA PRO A 110 -14.05 6.92 7.59
C PRO A 110 -14.14 5.56 6.89
N GLY A 111 -13.14 5.20 6.10
CA GLY A 111 -13.06 3.94 5.37
C GLY A 111 -13.34 4.03 3.87
N ALA A 112 -14.00 5.06 3.35
CA ALA A 112 -14.23 5.21 1.90
C ALA A 112 -12.91 5.49 1.16
N TYR A 113 -12.08 6.35 1.72
CA TYR A 113 -10.74 6.64 1.22
C TYR A 113 -9.85 5.40 1.21
N GLU A 114 -9.81 4.67 2.33
CA GLU A 114 -9.05 3.43 2.43
C GLU A 114 -9.53 2.36 1.43
N ALA A 115 -10.83 2.27 1.19
CA ALA A 115 -11.37 1.32 0.22
C ALA A 115 -10.97 1.67 -1.22
N ALA A 116 -11.04 2.95 -1.62
CA ALA A 116 -10.61 3.40 -2.94
C ALA A 116 -9.11 3.16 -3.16
N LEU A 117 -8.30 3.45 -2.15
CA LEU A 117 -6.86 3.21 -2.16
C LEU A 117 -6.53 1.72 -2.30
N PHE A 118 -7.28 0.87 -1.58
CA PHE A 118 -7.13 -0.57 -1.68
C PHE A 118 -7.47 -1.08 -3.08
N ASP A 119 -8.54 -0.57 -3.67
CA ASP A 119 -8.93 -0.92 -5.03
C ASP A 119 -7.85 -0.53 -6.05
N ALA A 120 -7.26 0.65 -5.90
CA ALA A 120 -6.14 1.09 -6.73
C ALA A 120 -4.92 0.17 -6.60
N PHE A 121 -4.54 -0.22 -5.38
CA PHE A 121 -3.45 -1.19 -5.18
C PHE A 121 -3.71 -2.52 -5.87
N VAL A 122 -4.90 -3.07 -5.70
CA VAL A 122 -5.23 -4.37 -6.30
C VAL A 122 -5.31 -4.27 -7.83
N THR A 123 -5.78 -3.15 -8.38
CA THR A 123 -5.79 -2.88 -9.81
C THR A 123 -4.36 -2.86 -10.36
N VAL A 124 -3.44 -2.13 -9.71
CA VAL A 124 -2.03 -2.13 -10.10
C VAL A 124 -1.43 -3.53 -10.03
N MET A 125 -1.68 -4.27 -8.94
CA MET A 125 -1.16 -5.64 -8.79
C MET A 125 -1.68 -6.59 -9.86
N ARG A 126 -2.89 -6.42 -10.36
CA ARG A 126 -3.57 -7.32 -11.29
C ARG A 126 -3.40 -6.93 -12.76
N GLU A 127 -3.45 -5.63 -13.05
CA GLU A 127 -3.56 -5.12 -14.42
C GLU A 127 -2.27 -4.46 -14.90
N GLU A 128 -1.60 -3.69 -14.05
CA GLU A 128 -0.42 -2.93 -14.44
C GLU A 128 0.91 -3.67 -14.18
N SER A 129 0.86 -4.71 -13.35
CA SER A 129 2.09 -5.39 -12.94
C SER A 129 2.72 -6.30 -14.00
N ASP A 130 1.99 -6.71 -15.05
CA ASP A 130 2.46 -7.69 -16.03
C ASP A 130 3.81 -7.36 -16.71
N PRO A 131 4.10 -6.08 -17.06
CA PRO A 131 5.39 -5.75 -17.66
C PRO A 131 6.57 -5.78 -16.68
N TYR A 132 6.33 -5.85 -15.35
CA TYR A 132 7.34 -5.66 -14.32
C TYR A 132 7.65 -6.95 -13.58
N ASP A 133 8.94 -7.14 -13.28
CA ASP A 133 9.43 -8.21 -12.40
C ASP A 133 9.24 -7.84 -10.93
N ARG A 134 9.18 -6.52 -10.63
CA ARG A 134 9.02 -5.96 -9.30
C ARG A 134 8.07 -4.76 -9.30
N VAL A 135 7.15 -4.72 -8.32
CA VAL A 135 6.32 -3.54 -8.05
C VAL A 135 6.56 -3.11 -6.60
N VAL A 136 7.00 -1.89 -6.42
CA VAL A 136 7.35 -1.30 -5.11
C VAL A 136 6.27 -0.31 -4.71
N PHE A 137 5.59 -0.56 -3.61
CA PHE A 137 4.56 0.32 -3.07
C PHE A 137 5.12 1.20 -1.95
N ASP A 138 5.16 2.50 -2.20
CA ASP A 138 5.34 3.51 -1.17
C ASP A 138 3.98 3.80 -0.53
N THR A 139 3.80 3.33 0.70
CA THR A 139 2.49 3.33 1.35
C THR A 139 2.35 4.47 2.36
N ALA A 140 1.10 4.86 2.60
CA ALA A 140 0.73 5.75 3.69
C ALA A 140 1.22 5.23 5.07
N PRO A 141 1.16 6.02 6.15
CA PRO A 141 1.58 5.60 7.50
C PRO A 141 0.96 4.27 7.93
N THR A 142 1.72 3.45 8.63
CA THR A 142 1.46 2.03 8.99
C THR A 142 0.05 1.72 9.48
N GLY A 143 -0.59 2.64 10.21
CA GLY A 143 -1.95 2.42 10.74
C GLY A 143 -3.02 2.36 9.67
N SER A 144 -2.92 3.17 8.61
CA SER A 144 -3.82 3.14 7.45
C SER A 144 -3.54 1.92 6.59
N THR A 145 -2.27 1.62 6.32
CA THR A 145 -1.85 0.44 5.56
C THR A 145 -2.35 -0.85 6.19
N LEU A 146 -2.20 -1.04 7.51
CA LEU A 146 -2.71 -2.23 8.20
C LEU A 146 -4.23 -2.39 8.12
N ARG A 147 -4.99 -1.29 8.09
CA ARG A 147 -6.44 -1.35 7.86
C ARG A 147 -6.76 -1.81 6.45
N LEU A 148 -6.04 -1.26 5.46
CA LEU A 148 -6.18 -1.67 4.05
C LEU A 148 -5.90 -3.17 3.86
N LEU A 149 -4.81 -3.65 4.43
CA LEU A 149 -4.39 -5.06 4.32
C LEU A 149 -5.35 -6.04 5.00
N GLY A 150 -6.17 -5.58 5.96
CA GLY A 150 -7.23 -6.38 6.59
C GLY A 150 -8.58 -6.37 5.86
N LEU A 151 -8.74 -5.52 4.83
CA LEU A 151 -10.01 -5.40 4.09
C LEU A 151 -10.41 -6.67 3.32
N PRO A 152 -9.50 -7.41 2.65
CA PRO A 152 -9.88 -8.59 1.86
C PRO A 152 -10.68 -9.61 2.64
N GLU A 153 -10.23 -9.95 3.84
CA GLU A 153 -10.91 -10.95 4.69
C GLU A 153 -12.28 -10.47 5.15
N PHE A 154 -12.34 -9.24 5.65
CA PHE A 154 -13.60 -8.66 6.13
C PHE A 154 -14.63 -8.50 5.00
N LEU A 155 -14.22 -8.03 3.85
CA LEU A 155 -15.10 -7.79 2.71
C LEU A 155 -15.49 -9.09 2.01
N GLY A 156 -14.62 -10.09 1.96
CA GLY A 156 -14.90 -11.42 1.46
C GLY A 156 -16.07 -12.07 2.22
N ASP A 157 -16.00 -12.13 3.54
CA ASP A 157 -17.05 -12.64 4.41
C ASP A 157 -18.37 -11.86 4.26
N TRP A 158 -18.29 -10.55 4.12
CA TRP A 158 -19.46 -9.70 3.95
C TRP A 158 -20.15 -9.95 2.60
N ILE A 159 -19.37 -10.08 1.53
CA ILE A 159 -19.89 -10.43 0.20
C ILE A 159 -20.54 -11.81 0.19
N ASP A 160 -19.95 -12.81 0.84
CA ASP A 160 -20.54 -14.14 0.96
C ASP A 160 -21.92 -14.09 1.63
N ARG A 161 -22.07 -13.29 2.68
CA ARG A 161 -23.38 -13.06 3.32
C ARG A 161 -24.38 -12.37 2.38
N LEU A 162 -23.94 -11.42 1.57
CA LEU A 162 -24.81 -10.77 0.57
C LEU A 162 -25.21 -11.74 -0.55
N LEU A 163 -24.27 -12.51 -1.08
CA LEU A 163 -24.53 -13.56 -2.07
C LEU A 163 -25.54 -14.58 -1.56
N TYR A 164 -25.36 -15.03 -0.31
CA TYR A 164 -26.32 -15.96 0.32
C TYR A 164 -27.71 -15.34 0.44
N LYS A 165 -27.83 -14.11 0.95
CA LYS A 165 -29.11 -13.41 1.06
C LYS A 165 -29.78 -13.17 -0.30
N ARG A 166 -29.00 -12.82 -1.33
CA ARG A 166 -29.54 -12.61 -2.68
C ARG A 166 -30.07 -13.90 -3.27
N LYS A 167 -29.32 -15.00 -3.14
CA LYS A 167 -29.76 -16.35 -3.54
C LYS A 167 -31.07 -16.75 -2.85
N GLN A 168 -31.15 -16.56 -1.53
CA GLN A 168 -32.41 -16.83 -0.79
C GLN A 168 -33.57 -15.96 -1.28
N SER A 169 -33.33 -14.70 -1.61
CA SER A 169 -34.38 -13.80 -2.14
C SER A 169 -34.89 -14.30 -3.49
N ILE A 170 -34.00 -14.73 -4.38
CA ILE A 170 -34.36 -15.31 -5.69
C ILE A 170 -35.17 -16.59 -5.49
N ASP A 171 -34.72 -17.52 -4.63
CA ASP A 171 -35.42 -18.76 -4.32
C ASP A 171 -36.85 -18.50 -3.77
N LEU A 172 -37.03 -17.47 -2.95
CA LEU A 172 -38.36 -17.09 -2.41
C LEU A 172 -39.25 -16.53 -3.50
N PHE A 173 -38.70 -15.70 -4.40
CA PHE A 173 -39.43 -15.17 -5.55
C PHE A 173 -39.85 -16.30 -6.52
N GLU A 174 -38.97 -17.27 -6.79
CA GLU A 174 -39.26 -18.42 -7.63
C GLU A 174 -40.36 -19.29 -7.04
N LYS A 175 -40.34 -19.52 -5.72
CA LYS A 175 -41.38 -20.28 -5.00
C LYS A 175 -42.72 -19.54 -4.92
N ALA A 176 -42.70 -18.21 -4.96
CA ALA A 176 -43.90 -17.38 -4.96
C ALA A 176 -44.51 -17.19 -6.35
N ALA A 177 -43.70 -17.24 -7.42
CA ALA A 177 -44.14 -17.21 -8.81
C ALA A 177 -44.64 -18.60 -9.23
N ILE A 178 -45.88 -18.93 -8.88
CA ILE A 178 -46.57 -20.15 -9.29
C ILE A 178 -46.85 -20.06 -10.80
N GLY A 179 -46.07 -20.74 -11.65
CA GLY A 179 -46.37 -21.02 -13.05
C GLY A 179 -45.18 -20.72 -14.00
N ASP A 180 -44.63 -21.80 -14.52
CA ASP A 180 -43.88 -21.92 -15.79
C ASP A 180 -42.64 -21.04 -16.05
N MET A 181 -41.78 -20.75 -15.09
CA MET A 181 -40.39 -20.34 -15.34
C MET A 181 -39.42 -21.34 -14.73
N GLU A 182 -38.48 -21.84 -15.54
CA GLU A 182 -37.43 -22.70 -15.05
C GLU A 182 -36.54 -21.93 -14.05
N PRO A 183 -36.39 -22.42 -12.81
CA PRO A 183 -35.68 -21.72 -11.72
C PRO A 183 -34.25 -21.30 -12.04
N ARG A 184 -33.55 -22.03 -12.92
CA ARG A 184 -32.15 -21.78 -13.30
C ARG A 184 -31.94 -20.50 -14.11
N ARG A 185 -32.95 -19.97 -14.81
CA ARG A 185 -32.76 -18.78 -15.67
C ARG A 185 -32.71 -17.46 -14.94
N LEU A 186 -33.25 -17.38 -13.72
CA LEU A 186 -33.20 -16.14 -12.90
C LEU A 186 -31.91 -15.98 -12.11
N MET A 187 -31.21 -17.09 -11.85
CA MET A 187 -29.87 -17.04 -11.20
C MET A 187 -28.74 -16.83 -12.23
N ASP A 188 -28.86 -17.42 -13.42
CA ASP A 188 -27.90 -17.25 -14.49
C ASP A 188 -28.16 -15.91 -15.17
N GLY A 189 -27.29 -14.92 -14.91
CA GLY A 189 -27.39 -13.57 -15.48
C GLY A 189 -27.97 -12.49 -14.55
N ASP A 190 -28.05 -12.74 -13.22
CA ASP A 190 -28.33 -11.67 -12.27
C ASP A 190 -27.13 -10.73 -12.15
N PRO A 191 -27.23 -9.45 -12.62
CA PRO A 191 -26.10 -8.53 -12.67
C PRO A 191 -25.52 -8.22 -11.28
N VAL A 192 -26.34 -8.33 -10.23
CA VAL A 192 -25.93 -8.10 -8.85
C VAL A 192 -25.08 -9.25 -8.36
N LEU A 193 -25.48 -10.51 -8.64
CA LEU A 193 -24.69 -11.69 -8.30
C LEU A 193 -23.34 -11.68 -9.03
N GLU A 194 -23.33 -11.38 -10.33
CA GLU A 194 -22.07 -11.30 -11.11
C GLU A 194 -21.14 -10.21 -10.59
N ARG A 195 -21.68 -9.06 -10.20
CA ARG A 195 -20.87 -7.95 -9.64
C ARG A 195 -20.29 -8.32 -8.27
N LEU A 196 -21.08 -8.95 -7.40
CA LEU A 196 -20.59 -9.43 -6.09
C LEU A 196 -19.55 -10.52 -6.26
N GLN A 197 -19.73 -11.42 -7.23
CA GLN A 197 -18.78 -12.48 -7.52
C GLN A 197 -17.42 -11.93 -8.01
N ARG A 198 -17.44 -11.01 -8.99
CA ARG A 198 -16.22 -10.32 -9.46
C ARG A 198 -15.50 -9.59 -8.31
N ARG A 199 -16.28 -8.94 -7.44
CA ARG A 199 -15.71 -8.25 -6.28
C ARG A 199 -15.08 -9.21 -5.27
N LYS A 200 -15.68 -10.37 -5.06
CA LYS A 200 -15.11 -11.45 -4.23
C LYS A 200 -13.78 -11.94 -4.81
N GLU A 201 -13.75 -12.28 -6.10
CA GLU A 201 -12.55 -12.73 -6.79
C GLU A 201 -11.41 -11.69 -6.71
N PHE A 202 -11.75 -10.41 -6.78
CA PHE A 202 -10.82 -9.31 -6.64
C PHE A 202 -10.17 -9.28 -5.23
N PHE A 203 -10.96 -9.46 -4.17
CA PHE A 203 -10.44 -9.52 -2.81
C PHE A 203 -9.67 -10.81 -2.50
N GLU A 204 -10.12 -11.94 -3.02
CA GLU A 204 -9.41 -13.22 -2.90
C GLU A 204 -8.02 -13.13 -3.54
N TYR A 205 -7.94 -12.57 -4.75
CA TYR A 205 -6.66 -12.32 -5.43
C TYR A 205 -5.75 -11.43 -4.58
N ALA A 206 -6.26 -10.32 -4.06
CA ALA A 206 -5.50 -9.40 -3.23
C ALA A 206 -4.94 -10.08 -1.97
N GLY A 207 -5.78 -10.84 -1.26
CA GLY A 207 -5.37 -11.58 -0.08
C GLY A 207 -4.30 -12.63 -0.37
N ASP A 208 -4.44 -13.36 -1.47
CA ASP A 208 -3.47 -14.36 -1.91
C ASP A 208 -2.14 -13.73 -2.33
N ALA A 209 -2.17 -12.66 -3.12
CA ALA A 209 -0.97 -11.94 -3.54
C ALA A 209 -0.21 -11.36 -2.35
N MET A 210 -0.92 -10.77 -1.36
CA MET A 210 -0.28 -10.22 -0.16
C MET A 210 0.35 -11.29 0.74
N ARG A 211 -0.22 -12.49 0.81
CA ARG A 211 0.34 -13.59 1.62
C ARG A 211 1.50 -14.31 0.94
N ASN A 212 1.43 -14.50 -0.39
CA ASN A 212 2.31 -15.41 -1.10
C ASN A 212 3.36 -14.70 -1.96
N ASP A 213 3.05 -13.51 -2.51
CA ASP A 213 3.88 -12.81 -3.48
C ASP A 213 4.33 -11.42 -3.01
N ALA A 214 4.03 -11.05 -1.76
CA ALA A 214 4.39 -9.76 -1.18
C ALA A 214 5.45 -9.87 -0.09
N ALA A 215 6.34 -8.87 -0.06
CA ALA A 215 7.30 -8.62 1.01
C ALA A 215 7.00 -7.27 1.67
N PHE A 216 6.93 -7.25 3.01
CA PHE A 216 6.71 -6.03 3.77
C PHE A 216 7.98 -5.64 4.50
N PHE A 217 8.43 -4.40 4.29
CA PHE A 217 9.54 -3.79 5.02
C PHE A 217 9.03 -2.62 5.85
N LEU A 218 9.53 -2.50 7.08
CA LEU A 218 9.18 -1.38 7.94
C LEU A 218 10.37 -0.46 8.12
N VAL A 219 10.18 0.80 7.77
CA VAL A 219 11.17 1.86 7.95
C VAL A 219 10.97 2.51 9.31
N LEU A 220 12.03 2.63 10.09
CA LEU A 220 12.04 3.26 11.39
C LEU A 220 13.22 4.22 11.56
N ASN A 221 13.04 5.21 12.42
CA ASN A 221 14.13 6.06 12.91
C ASN A 221 14.66 5.51 14.24
N PRO A 222 15.92 5.80 14.60
CA PRO A 222 16.52 5.31 15.86
C PRO A 222 16.04 6.10 17.08
N ASP A 223 14.71 6.36 17.19
CA ASP A 223 14.06 6.98 18.32
C ASP A 223 13.02 6.06 18.96
N GLN A 224 12.79 6.22 20.28
CA GLN A 224 11.91 5.33 21.04
C GLN A 224 10.48 5.27 20.50
N LEU A 225 9.98 6.39 20.00
CA LEU A 225 8.60 6.45 19.52
C LEU A 225 8.46 5.66 18.22
N SER A 226 9.45 5.77 17.31
CA SER A 226 9.48 4.99 16.07
C SER A 226 9.62 3.49 16.34
N VAL A 227 10.46 3.11 17.32
CA VAL A 227 10.62 1.71 17.74
C VAL A 227 9.30 1.13 18.25
N ASN A 228 8.62 1.84 19.18
CA ASN A 228 7.35 1.38 19.74
C ASN A 228 6.23 1.29 18.69
N GLU A 229 6.22 2.17 17.68
CA GLU A 229 5.26 2.09 16.59
C GLU A 229 5.57 0.93 15.65
N THR A 230 6.84 0.66 15.41
CA THR A 230 7.28 -0.50 14.61
C THR A 230 6.89 -1.83 15.28
N GLU A 231 7.04 -1.93 16.60
CA GLU A 231 6.59 -3.09 17.39
C GLU A 231 5.10 -3.36 17.17
N ARG A 232 4.26 -2.35 17.37
CA ARG A 232 2.80 -2.48 17.15
C ARG A 232 2.46 -2.81 15.69
N ALA A 233 3.24 -2.30 14.75
CA ALA A 233 3.06 -2.65 13.35
C ALA A 233 3.37 -4.12 13.09
N ILE A 234 4.47 -4.66 13.61
CA ILE A 234 4.84 -6.08 13.51
C ILE A 234 3.74 -6.97 14.09
N GLU A 235 3.20 -6.61 15.27
CA GLU A 235 2.06 -7.31 15.89
C GLU A 235 0.85 -7.31 14.94
N GLY A 236 0.49 -6.14 14.39
CA GLY A 236 -0.64 -6.00 13.48
C GLY A 236 -0.48 -6.77 12.16
N PHE A 237 0.72 -6.91 11.62
CA PHE A 237 1.01 -7.79 10.47
C PHE A 237 0.85 -9.27 10.85
N THR A 238 1.37 -9.67 12.01
CA THR A 238 1.32 -11.05 12.51
C THR A 238 -0.14 -11.49 12.76
N GLU A 239 -0.98 -10.64 13.32
CA GLU A 239 -2.42 -10.90 13.54
C GLU A 239 -3.19 -11.17 12.24
N ARG A 240 -2.64 -10.76 11.09
CA ARG A 240 -3.24 -10.91 9.74
C ARG A 240 -2.53 -11.95 8.88
N ASP A 241 -1.72 -12.81 9.48
CA ASP A 241 -0.89 -13.79 8.78
C ASP A 241 0.00 -13.18 7.67
N LEU A 242 0.37 -11.90 7.83
CA LEU A 242 1.30 -11.21 6.94
C LEU A 242 2.70 -11.14 7.57
N ARG A 243 3.72 -11.36 6.76
CA ARG A 243 5.08 -11.45 7.24
C ARG A 243 5.90 -10.20 6.91
N VAL A 244 6.36 -9.49 7.94
CA VAL A 244 7.40 -8.46 7.79
C VAL A 244 8.73 -9.15 7.49
N ARG A 245 9.32 -8.83 6.33
CA ARG A 245 10.57 -9.45 5.84
C ARG A 245 11.81 -8.83 6.47
N GLY A 246 11.74 -7.54 6.77
CA GLY A 246 12.87 -6.82 7.33
C GLY A 246 12.53 -5.43 7.83
N LEU A 247 13.46 -4.89 8.59
CA LEU A 247 13.42 -3.55 9.13
C LEU A 247 14.52 -2.71 8.48
N VAL A 248 14.22 -1.44 8.16
CA VAL A 248 15.19 -0.49 7.64
C VAL A 248 15.34 0.65 8.64
N ALA A 249 16.49 0.77 9.28
CA ALA A 249 16.79 1.91 10.12
C ALA A 249 17.27 3.08 9.25
N ASN A 250 16.55 4.19 9.31
CA ASN A 250 16.85 5.37 8.52
C ASN A 250 17.18 6.57 9.40
N LYS A 251 17.87 7.54 8.82
CA LYS A 251 18.28 8.79 9.47
C LYS A 251 19.19 8.58 10.68
N LEU A 252 20.09 7.59 10.58
CA LEU A 252 21.15 7.39 11.57
C LEU A 252 22.09 8.60 11.60
N THR A 253 22.58 8.92 12.75
CA THR A 253 23.54 10.00 12.92
C THR A 253 24.93 9.54 12.46
N PRO A 254 25.58 10.21 11.50
CA PRO A 254 26.97 9.93 11.14
C PRO A 254 27.88 10.13 12.35
N ALA A 255 28.77 9.15 12.57
CA ALA A 255 29.75 9.26 13.62
C ALA A 255 30.79 10.34 13.28
N PRO A 256 31.20 11.21 14.22
CA PRO A 256 32.31 12.13 13.99
C PRO A 256 33.64 11.35 13.94
N ASP A 257 34.62 11.89 13.22
CA ASP A 257 35.96 11.32 13.15
C ASP A 257 36.61 11.22 14.54
N ASP A 258 37.50 10.26 14.73
CA ASP A 258 38.13 9.99 16.03
C ASP A 258 38.95 11.17 16.57
N ASP A 259 39.53 11.98 15.69
CA ASP A 259 40.34 13.14 15.98
C ASP A 259 39.50 14.43 16.18
N GLU A 260 38.22 14.43 15.82
CA GLU A 260 37.33 15.56 16.07
C GLU A 260 37.04 15.71 17.57
N ASN A 261 37.33 16.88 18.07
CA ASN A 261 37.15 17.24 19.49
C ASN A 261 36.33 18.53 19.59
N GLY A 262 35.45 18.58 20.59
CA GLY A 262 34.63 19.75 20.81
C GLY A 262 33.22 19.38 21.25
N ARG A 263 32.40 20.40 21.49
CA ARG A 263 31.03 20.18 21.99
C ARG A 263 30.16 19.45 20.96
N GLY A 264 30.34 19.77 19.67
CA GLY A 264 29.58 19.12 18.58
C GLY A 264 29.92 17.65 18.45
N ALA A 265 31.21 17.31 18.40
CA ALA A 265 31.66 15.94 18.28
C ALA A 265 31.22 15.07 19.48
N ARG A 266 31.28 15.62 20.71
CA ARG A 266 30.77 14.92 21.90
C ARG A 266 29.28 14.63 21.80
N TYR A 267 28.49 15.64 21.42
CA TYR A 267 27.05 15.46 21.23
C TYR A 267 26.71 14.38 20.18
N LEU A 268 27.44 14.39 19.05
CA LEU A 268 27.24 13.38 18.01
C LEU A 268 27.62 11.98 18.51
N ARG A 269 28.72 11.82 19.24
CA ARG A 269 29.10 10.50 19.82
C ARG A 269 28.07 9.97 20.79
N GLU A 270 27.58 10.83 21.73
CA GLU A 270 26.52 10.45 22.68
C GLU A 270 25.21 10.05 21.93
N LYS A 271 24.90 10.76 20.84
CA LYS A 271 23.73 10.46 20.02
C LYS A 271 23.91 9.11 19.29
N VAL A 272 25.05 8.89 18.63
CA VAL A 272 25.38 7.62 17.95
C VAL A 272 25.34 6.44 18.93
N GLU A 273 25.88 6.61 20.14
CA GLU A 273 25.82 5.57 21.19
C GLU A 273 24.37 5.25 21.56
N THR A 274 23.55 6.26 21.80
CA THR A 274 22.12 6.07 22.10
C THR A 274 21.36 5.39 20.97
N GLU A 275 21.64 5.74 19.72
CA GLU A 275 21.02 5.13 18.53
C GLU A 275 21.47 3.68 18.39
N ARG A 276 22.75 3.38 18.60
CA ARG A 276 23.30 2.04 18.57
C ARG A 276 22.67 1.11 19.62
N ASP A 277 22.49 1.61 20.83
CA ASP A 277 21.82 0.86 21.91
C ASP A 277 20.38 0.50 21.53
N ARG A 278 19.64 1.46 20.94
CA ARG A 278 18.28 1.20 20.45
C ARG A 278 18.22 0.20 19.32
N LEU A 279 19.12 0.30 18.36
CA LEU A 279 19.20 -0.69 17.28
C LEU A 279 19.63 -2.06 17.80
N GLY A 280 20.44 -2.10 18.86
CA GLY A 280 20.74 -3.33 19.60
C GLY A 280 19.46 -3.98 20.14
N GLN A 281 18.61 -3.21 20.82
CA GLN A 281 17.31 -3.69 21.30
C GLN A 281 16.41 -4.18 20.17
N VAL A 282 16.33 -3.42 19.06
CA VAL A 282 15.54 -3.82 17.87
C VAL A 282 16.01 -5.17 17.33
N ARG A 283 17.33 -5.41 17.25
CA ARG A 283 17.89 -6.69 16.78
C ARG A 283 17.63 -7.86 17.74
N GLU A 284 17.54 -7.59 19.04
CA GLU A 284 17.34 -8.62 20.07
C GLU A 284 15.85 -8.95 20.25
N GLU A 285 14.97 -7.95 20.20
CA GLU A 285 13.56 -8.09 20.60
C GLU A 285 12.63 -8.35 19.41
N PHE A 286 12.98 -7.88 18.19
CA PHE A 286 12.09 -7.99 17.04
C PHE A 286 12.40 -9.23 16.18
N ALA A 287 11.36 -9.96 15.80
CA ALA A 287 11.50 -11.15 14.96
C ALA A 287 11.98 -10.84 13.53
N PRO A 288 11.53 -9.76 12.84
CA PRO A 288 12.09 -9.38 11.56
C PRO A 288 13.53 -8.85 11.69
N PRO A 289 14.47 -9.25 10.81
CA PRO A 289 15.83 -8.77 10.85
C PRO A 289 15.96 -7.29 10.46
N LEU A 290 16.94 -6.60 11.03
CA LEU A 290 17.38 -5.29 10.55
C LEU A 290 18.24 -5.53 9.29
N VAL A 291 17.72 -5.15 8.13
CA VAL A 291 18.32 -5.45 6.81
C VAL A 291 19.09 -4.27 6.21
N ALA A 292 18.84 -3.04 6.69
CA ALA A 292 19.59 -1.88 6.24
C ALA A 292 19.68 -0.82 7.33
N GLU A 293 20.78 -0.06 7.31
CA GLU A 293 21.07 1.06 8.19
C GLU A 293 21.54 2.25 7.32
N ILE A 294 20.71 3.30 7.25
CA ILE A 294 20.90 4.43 6.35
C ILE A 294 21.25 5.66 7.17
N GLU A 295 22.39 6.26 6.90
CA GLU A 295 22.80 7.49 7.56
C GLU A 295 22.05 8.72 7.04
N SER A 296 21.83 9.68 7.94
CA SER A 296 21.27 11.00 7.61
C SER A 296 22.14 11.75 6.61
N ARG A 297 21.54 12.36 5.63
CA ARG A 297 22.19 13.27 4.70
C ARG A 297 21.91 14.72 5.08
N THR A 298 22.85 15.59 4.81
CA THR A 298 22.73 17.04 5.07
C THR A 298 21.88 17.77 4.03
N ARG A 299 21.63 17.11 2.90
CA ARG A 299 20.77 17.59 1.80
C ARG A 299 19.64 16.61 1.56
N GLU A 300 18.60 17.07 0.89
CA GLU A 300 17.53 16.20 0.41
C GLU A 300 18.09 15.10 -0.49
N VAL A 301 17.58 13.87 -0.32
CA VAL A 301 18.03 12.70 -1.08
C VAL A 301 17.33 12.71 -2.43
N ARG A 302 18.06 13.09 -3.46
CA ARG A 302 17.63 13.13 -4.87
C ARG A 302 18.81 12.79 -5.78
N GLY A 303 18.56 12.28 -6.99
CA GLY A 303 19.58 11.99 -7.98
C GLY A 303 20.71 11.09 -7.45
N ASP A 304 21.95 11.55 -7.50
CA ASP A 304 23.13 10.78 -7.07
C ASP A 304 23.03 10.31 -5.61
N LEU A 305 22.49 11.14 -4.70
CA LEU A 305 22.29 10.76 -3.31
C LEU A 305 21.27 9.63 -3.14
N LEU A 306 20.31 9.50 -4.04
CA LEU A 306 19.39 8.35 -4.05
C LEU A 306 20.12 7.05 -4.41
N SER A 307 21.07 7.13 -5.36
CA SER A 307 21.93 6.00 -5.73
C SER A 307 22.84 5.57 -4.57
N ASP A 308 23.35 6.53 -3.78
CA ASP A 308 24.13 6.25 -2.58
C ASP A 308 23.27 5.50 -1.54
N VAL A 309 22.04 5.94 -1.30
CA VAL A 309 21.09 5.25 -0.40
C VAL A 309 20.73 3.86 -0.95
N ALA A 310 20.56 3.73 -2.26
CA ALA A 310 20.31 2.45 -2.90
C ALA A 310 21.44 1.44 -2.67
N ALA A 311 22.68 1.89 -2.60
CA ALA A 311 23.84 1.04 -2.31
C ALA A 311 23.93 0.58 -0.84
N GLU A 312 23.31 1.30 0.09
CA GLU A 312 23.24 0.94 1.52
C GLU A 312 22.14 -0.10 1.83
N LEU A 313 21.22 -0.32 0.90
CA LEU A 313 20.15 -1.31 1.06
C LEU A 313 20.68 -2.72 0.72
N ASP A 314 20.70 -3.61 1.67
CA ASP A 314 21.10 -5.03 1.48
C ASP A 314 19.85 -5.94 1.53
N VAL A 315 18.88 -5.67 0.63
CA VAL A 315 17.55 -6.31 0.56
C VAL A 315 17.27 -6.91 -0.79
#